data_7cbd9416ea50cb845339e393eea6770f
#
_entry.id   7cbd9416ea50cb845339e393eea6770f
#
_cell.length_a   1.000
_cell.length_b   1.000
_cell.length_c   1.000
_cell.angle_alpha   90.00
_cell.angle_beta   90.00
_cell.angle_gamma   90.00
#
_symmetry.space_group_name_H-M   'P 1'
#
loop_
_entity.id
_entity.type
_entity.pdbx_description
1 polymer ?
#
loop_
_entity_poly.entity_id
_entity_poly.type
_entity_poly.pdbx_seq_one_letter_code
_entity_poly.pdbx_strand_id
1 'polypeptide(L)'
;QNTISVPAEGGTIHVTCNNYESFWFSENSVTVDGQPFKVPNSTAISPVLSTPWLKAAVNKNVMTLVVEPNTTSKVRTTRFEITAGDIFSWLTFEQEAKK
;
A
#
# COMPACT_ATOMS: atom_id res chain seq x y z
N GLN A 1 2.30 7.13 -12.22
CA GLN A 1 2.31 7.11 -10.77
C GLN A 1 0.96 7.54 -10.24
N ASN A 2 0.43 6.74 -9.36
CA ASN A 2 -0.91 6.98 -8.84
C ASN A 2 -0.84 7.26 -7.34
N THR A 3 -1.37 8.41 -6.94
CA THR A 3 -1.51 8.76 -5.55
C THR A 3 -2.97 8.62 -5.16
N ILE A 4 -3.22 7.87 -4.10
CA ILE A 4 -4.57 7.63 -3.62
C ILE A 4 -4.72 8.32 -2.26
N SER A 5 -5.72 9.19 -2.17
CA SER A 5 -6.00 9.91 -0.93
C SER A 5 -6.88 9.06 -0.03
N VAL A 6 -6.53 9.01 1.24
CA VAL A 6 -7.25 8.24 2.25
C VAL A 6 -7.72 9.20 3.33
N PRO A 7 -8.97 9.10 3.79
CA PRO A 7 -9.43 9.99 4.86
C PRO A 7 -8.74 9.69 6.18
N ALA A 8 -8.73 10.68 7.07
CA ALA A 8 -8.07 10.56 8.37
C ALA A 8 -8.65 9.44 9.23
N GLU A 9 -9.93 9.18 9.12
CA GLU A 9 -10.58 8.11 9.88
C GLU A 9 -10.21 6.71 9.42
N GLY A 10 -9.53 6.57 8.28
CA GLY A 10 -9.15 5.28 7.74
C GLY A 10 -10.31 4.55 7.09
N GLY A 11 -10.20 3.23 7.00
CA GLY A 11 -11.26 2.39 6.44
C GLY A 11 -10.71 1.31 5.53
N THR A 12 -11.59 0.71 4.75
CA THR A 12 -11.24 -0.35 3.82
C THR A 12 -11.37 0.16 2.39
N ILE A 13 -10.34 -0.11 1.59
CA ILE A 13 -10.27 0.34 0.20
C ILE A 13 -10.00 -0.86 -0.69
N HIS A 14 -10.67 -0.93 -1.84
CA HIS A 14 -10.45 -1.97 -2.83
C HIS A 14 -9.89 -1.34 -4.11
N VAL A 15 -8.82 -1.92 -4.62
CA VAL A 15 -8.21 -1.48 -5.87
C VAL A 15 -8.19 -2.66 -6.82
N THR A 16 -8.79 -2.50 -7.99
CA THR A 16 -8.84 -3.55 -9.00
C THR A 16 -7.90 -3.21 -10.14
N CYS A 17 -7.04 -4.15 -10.51
CA CYS A 17 -6.15 -4.00 -11.65
C CYS A 17 -6.76 -4.74 -12.85
N ASN A 18 -7.34 -4.00 -13.79
CA ASN A 18 -8.08 -4.60 -14.90
C ASN A 18 -7.19 -5.16 -16.00
N ASN A 19 -5.90 -4.85 -15.96
CA ASN A 19 -4.96 -5.25 -17.01
C ASN A 19 -4.29 -6.61 -16.77
N TYR A 20 -4.43 -7.17 -15.57
CA TYR A 20 -3.73 -8.39 -15.19
C TYR A 20 -4.65 -9.27 -14.39
N GLU A 21 -4.40 -10.59 -14.48
CA GLU A 21 -5.19 -11.56 -13.71
C GLU A 21 -4.79 -11.60 -12.25
N SER A 22 -3.54 -11.26 -11.95
CA SER A 22 -3.05 -11.20 -10.57
C SER A 22 -1.80 -10.34 -10.48
N PHE A 23 -1.53 -9.84 -9.28
CA PHE A 23 -0.33 -9.08 -9.01
C PHE A 23 0.05 -9.26 -7.54
N TRP A 24 1.26 -8.80 -7.19
CA TRP A 24 1.81 -8.98 -5.85
C TRP A 24 2.54 -7.72 -5.43
N PHE A 25 2.89 -7.65 -4.15
CA PHE A 25 3.69 -6.54 -3.60
C PHE A 25 5.17 -6.88 -3.69
N SER A 26 5.98 -5.88 -4.06
CA SER A 26 7.42 -5.97 -3.98
C SER A 26 7.84 -5.44 -2.61
N GLU A 27 8.12 -6.34 -1.68
CA GLU A 27 8.37 -5.98 -0.29
C GLU A 27 9.67 -5.23 -0.04
N ASN A 28 10.57 -5.22 -1.02
CA ASN A 28 11.84 -4.53 -0.88
C ASN A 28 11.79 -3.05 -1.24
N SER A 29 10.62 -2.59 -1.69
CA SER A 29 10.48 -1.24 -2.24
C SER A 29 9.42 -0.42 -1.50
N VAL A 30 9.33 -0.60 -0.19
CA VAL A 30 8.31 0.08 0.62
C VAL A 30 8.93 1.28 1.33
N THR A 31 8.25 2.43 1.25
CA THR A 31 8.62 3.60 2.06
C THR A 31 7.40 4.04 2.87
N VAL A 32 7.67 4.52 4.08
CA VAL A 32 6.65 5.07 4.96
C VAL A 32 7.12 6.45 5.37
N ASP A 33 6.31 7.47 5.08
CA ASP A 33 6.62 8.88 5.35
C ASP A 33 7.98 9.30 4.75
N GLY A 34 8.27 8.79 3.55
CA GLY A 34 9.50 9.12 2.84
C GLY A 34 10.73 8.35 3.29
N GLN A 35 10.59 7.46 4.27
CA GLN A 35 11.70 6.68 4.79
C GLN A 35 11.57 5.20 4.39
N PRO A 36 12.67 4.53 4.05
CA PRO A 36 12.60 3.11 3.73
C PRO A 36 12.02 2.33 4.91
N PHE A 37 11.07 1.45 4.61
CA PHE A 37 10.46 0.59 5.60
C PHE A 37 10.85 -0.86 5.32
N LYS A 38 11.44 -1.53 6.28
CA LYS A 38 11.82 -2.93 6.14
C LYS A 38 10.69 -3.81 6.62
N VAL A 39 10.15 -4.61 5.71
CA VAL A 39 9.09 -5.55 6.04
C VAL A 39 9.68 -6.74 6.78
N PRO A 40 9.20 -7.06 8.00
CA PRO A 40 9.69 -8.24 8.72
C PRO A 40 9.43 -9.52 7.93
N ASN A 41 10.43 -10.40 7.90
CA ASN A 41 10.33 -11.69 7.20
C ASN A 41 9.98 -11.55 5.71
N SER A 42 10.52 -10.51 5.07
CA SER A 42 10.26 -10.26 3.66
C SER A 42 10.69 -11.43 2.78
N THR A 43 9.84 -11.79 1.82
CA THR A 43 10.14 -12.82 0.82
C THR A 43 10.37 -12.20 -0.56
N ALA A 44 10.57 -10.89 -0.61
CA ALA A 44 10.73 -10.07 -1.81
C ALA A 44 9.42 -9.83 -2.55
N ILE A 45 8.63 -10.86 -2.79
CA ILE A 45 7.32 -10.75 -3.44
C ILE A 45 6.30 -11.47 -2.57
N SER A 46 5.19 -10.80 -2.27
CA SER A 46 4.20 -11.36 -1.37
C SER A 46 2.79 -10.89 -1.75
N PRO A 47 1.76 -11.73 -1.54
CA PRO A 47 0.38 -11.29 -1.71
C PRO A 47 -0.15 -10.45 -0.55
N VAL A 48 0.68 -10.23 0.48
CA VAL A 48 0.28 -9.39 1.63
C VAL A 48 1.39 -8.41 1.94
N LEU A 49 1.00 -7.24 2.42
CA LEU A 49 1.92 -6.20 2.84
C LEU A 49 1.39 -5.57 4.11
N SER A 50 2.24 -5.43 5.12
CA SER A 50 1.87 -4.80 6.38
C SER A 50 2.84 -3.68 6.70
N THR A 51 2.30 -2.47 6.88
CA THR A 51 3.06 -1.31 7.33
C THR A 51 2.45 -0.82 8.64
N PRO A 52 3.07 0.18 9.31
CA PRO A 52 2.56 0.60 10.63
C PRO A 52 1.10 1.02 10.66
N TRP A 53 0.56 1.56 9.58
CA TRP A 53 -0.82 2.05 9.60
C TRP A 53 -1.66 1.55 8.42
N LEU A 54 -1.10 0.71 7.58
CA LEU A 54 -1.80 0.21 6.39
C LEU A 54 -1.47 -1.27 6.19
N LYS A 55 -2.50 -2.08 6.00
CA LYS A 55 -2.35 -3.49 5.68
C LYS A 55 -3.05 -3.75 4.37
N ALA A 56 -2.39 -4.49 3.49
CA ALA A 56 -2.92 -4.77 2.17
C ALA A 56 -2.81 -6.26 1.85
N ALA A 57 -3.76 -6.75 1.10
CA ALA A 57 -3.75 -8.13 0.63
C ALA A 57 -4.29 -8.17 -0.79
N VAL A 58 -3.69 -9.02 -1.62
CA VAL A 58 -4.11 -9.20 -3.00
C VAL A 58 -4.77 -10.55 -3.15
N ASN A 59 -5.94 -10.57 -3.78
CA ASN A 59 -6.62 -11.78 -4.20
C ASN A 59 -6.83 -11.65 -5.71
N LYS A 60 -6.02 -12.38 -6.49
CA LYS A 60 -5.99 -12.26 -7.94
C LYS A 60 -5.66 -10.83 -8.35
N ASN A 61 -6.60 -10.09 -8.94
CA ASN A 61 -6.36 -8.74 -9.39
C ASN A 61 -7.02 -7.67 -8.51
N VAL A 62 -7.48 -8.05 -7.32
CA VAL A 62 -8.10 -7.11 -6.38
C VAL A 62 -7.23 -6.98 -5.15
N MET A 63 -6.82 -5.75 -4.86
CA MET A 63 -6.08 -5.43 -3.64
C MET A 63 -7.04 -4.81 -2.64
N THR A 64 -7.10 -5.39 -1.45
CA THR A 64 -7.88 -4.86 -0.34
C THR A 64 -6.94 -4.25 0.67
N LEU A 65 -7.18 -2.99 1.01
CA LEU A 65 -6.36 -2.27 1.98
C LEU A 65 -7.20 -1.91 3.18
N VAL A 66 -6.65 -2.17 4.37
CA VAL A 66 -7.25 -1.72 5.62
C VAL A 66 -6.33 -0.66 6.19
N VAL A 67 -6.85 0.54 6.35
CA VAL A 67 -6.09 1.70 6.80
C VAL A 67 -6.56 2.10 8.17
N GLU A 68 -5.62 2.22 9.12
CA GLU A 68 -5.94 2.65 10.48
C GLU A 68 -6.18 4.16 10.52
N PRO A 69 -6.98 4.63 11.48
CA PRO A 69 -7.19 6.08 11.63
C PRO A 69 -5.88 6.81 11.88
N ASN A 70 -5.73 7.98 11.27
CA ASN A 70 -4.61 8.86 11.56
C ASN A 70 -5.00 9.79 12.71
N THR A 71 -4.42 9.55 13.87
CA THR A 71 -4.70 10.34 15.06
C THR A 71 -3.72 11.50 15.25
N THR A 72 -2.84 11.71 14.26
CA THR A 72 -1.85 12.76 14.32
C THR A 72 -2.29 13.98 13.53
N SER A 73 -1.64 15.11 13.76
CA SER A 73 -1.93 16.34 13.02
C SER A 73 -1.11 16.45 11.74
N LYS A 74 -0.52 15.34 11.29
CA LYS A 74 0.32 15.33 10.11
C LYS A 74 -0.21 14.36 9.08
N VAL A 75 -0.14 14.73 7.81
CA VAL A 75 -0.38 13.83 6.69
C VAL A 75 0.69 12.74 6.72
N ARG A 76 0.29 11.51 6.44
CA ARG A 76 1.27 10.42 6.36
C ARG A 76 1.12 9.66 5.04
N THR A 77 2.22 9.09 4.57
CA THR A 77 2.26 8.43 3.28
C THR A 77 2.85 7.04 3.38
N THR A 78 2.43 6.17 2.49
CA THR A 78 3.06 4.87 2.26
C THR A 78 3.15 4.68 0.76
N ARG A 79 4.34 4.32 0.29
CA ARG A 79 4.58 4.07 -1.12
C ARG A 79 5.18 2.69 -1.28
N PHE A 80 4.66 1.93 -2.23
CA PHE A 80 5.20 0.62 -2.52
C PHE A 80 5.05 0.28 -3.99
N GLU A 81 5.80 -0.73 -4.41
CA GLU A 81 5.77 -1.20 -5.78
C GLU A 81 4.94 -2.47 -5.86
N ILE A 82 4.11 -2.58 -6.88
CA ILE A 82 3.41 -3.82 -7.20
C ILE A 82 4.00 -4.39 -8.48
N THR A 83 3.91 -5.69 -8.64
CA THR A 83 4.45 -6.38 -9.80
C THR A 83 3.48 -7.44 -10.29
N ALA A 84 3.37 -7.57 -11.61
CA ALA A 84 2.60 -8.62 -12.28
C ALA A 84 3.54 -9.44 -13.16
N GLY A 85 4.68 -9.84 -12.59
CA GLY A 85 5.73 -10.54 -13.31
C GLY A 85 6.75 -9.56 -13.88
N ASP A 86 6.68 -9.30 -15.18
CA ASP A 86 7.65 -8.44 -15.86
C ASP A 86 7.37 -6.96 -15.69
N ILE A 87 6.21 -6.59 -15.16
CA ILE A 87 5.77 -5.22 -15.11
C ILE A 87 5.72 -4.76 -13.66
N PHE A 88 6.21 -3.54 -13.42
CA PHE A 88 6.27 -2.94 -12.10
C PHE A 88 5.54 -1.61 -12.12
N SER A 89 4.84 -1.31 -11.04
CA SER A 89 4.12 -0.06 -10.92
C SER A 89 4.16 0.42 -9.47
N TRP A 90 4.27 1.73 -9.27
CA TRP A 90 4.31 2.32 -7.94
C TRP A 90 2.94 2.84 -7.54
N LEU A 91 2.58 2.60 -6.29
CA LEU A 91 1.38 3.18 -5.69
C LEU A 91 1.78 3.98 -4.46
N THR A 92 1.16 5.14 -4.30
CA THR A 92 1.35 5.99 -3.13
C THR A 92 0.00 6.20 -2.47
N PHE A 93 -0.06 5.97 -1.15
CA PHE A 93 -1.25 6.25 -0.35
C PHE A 93 -0.92 7.40 0.58
N GLU A 94 -1.75 8.42 0.53
CA GLU A 94 -1.58 9.61 1.35
C GLU A 94 -2.80 9.76 2.23
N GLN A 95 -2.60 9.65 3.54
CA GLN A 95 -3.69 9.76 4.49
C GLN A 95 -3.75 11.15 5.08
N GLU A 96 -4.94 11.73 5.06
CA GLU A 96 -5.15 13.06 5.60
C GLU A 96 -4.86 13.12 7.10
N ALA A 97 -4.41 14.28 7.55
CA ALA A 97 -4.19 14.53 8.96
C ALA A 97 -5.51 14.61 9.70
N LYS A 98 -5.48 14.30 10.99
CA LYS A 98 -6.64 14.46 11.85
C LYS A 98 -6.99 15.94 11.96
N LYS A 99 -8.26 16.23 11.80
CA LYS A 99 -8.77 17.61 11.92
C LYS A 99 -9.08 17.95 13.36
#